data_0046db1146c895a521f6657c28fbd20f
#
_entry.id   0046db1146c895a521f6657c28fbd20f
#
_cell.length_a   1.000
_cell.length_b   1.000
_cell.length_c   1.000
_cell.angle_alpha   90.00
_cell.angle_beta   90.00
_cell.angle_gamma   90.00
#
_symmetry.space_group_name_H-M   'P 1'
#
loop_
_entity.id
_entity.type
_entity.pdbx_description
1 polymer ?
#
loop_
_entity_poly.entity_id
_entity_poly.type
_entity_poly.pdbx_seq_one_letter_code
_entity_poly.pdbx_strand_id
1 'polypeptide(L)'
;MPRTPIHLHPTNDLAERVLLPGDPGRAMLLAQELLDGPKMFNHHRGLWGYTGPSKADGELLTIQSTGIGGPSAALILSELAALGVTRAVRVGTGRSTTLPVGSVVVADEVRGEDGTSAALGGGPRFTPDATLHARLSGDAAGLVVSRDVYDHGGADGALATDLSSAAVLAAGAAHGVAVAVVLGVVPGDAVLGEDEAKAIAVRVGHAGFAALT
;
A
#
# COMPACT_ATOMS: atom_id res chain seq x y z
N MET A 1 23.41 13.51 -4.70
CA MET A 1 23.46 13.30 -3.24
C MET A 1 22.16 12.64 -2.82
N PRO A 2 22.16 11.58 -1.98
CA PRO A 2 20.93 11.05 -1.44
C PRO A 2 20.20 12.17 -0.71
N ARG A 3 18.91 12.36 -1.01
CA ARG A 3 18.09 13.34 -0.30
C ARG A 3 17.86 12.83 1.10
N THR A 4 18.16 13.63 2.12
CA THR A 4 17.80 13.32 3.50
C THR A 4 16.27 13.33 3.61
N PRO A 5 15.64 12.28 4.13
CA PRO A 5 14.19 12.27 4.33
C PRO A 5 13.80 13.38 5.31
N ILE A 6 12.64 13.99 5.07
CA ILE A 6 12.12 15.11 5.87
C ILE A 6 10.99 14.62 6.80
N HIS A 7 10.21 13.66 6.32
CA HIS A 7 9.00 13.18 7.00
C HIS A 7 9.21 11.83 7.69
N LEU A 8 10.14 11.02 7.18
CA LEU A 8 10.57 9.79 7.84
C LEU A 8 11.84 10.06 8.66
N HIS A 9 11.82 9.64 9.91
CA HIS A 9 12.95 9.72 10.81
C HIS A 9 13.35 8.31 11.24
N PRO A 10 14.16 7.60 10.43
CA PRO A 10 14.56 6.23 10.70
C PRO A 10 15.22 6.06 12.05
N THR A 11 14.71 5.14 12.86
CA THR A 11 15.28 4.77 14.17
C THR A 11 15.87 3.37 14.18
N ASN A 12 15.71 2.63 13.10
CA ASN A 12 16.25 1.29 12.88
C ASN A 12 16.54 1.07 11.38
N ASP A 13 17.08 -0.08 11.04
CA ASP A 13 17.38 -0.49 9.68
C ASP A 13 16.11 -0.48 8.81
N LEU A 14 16.29 -0.20 7.53
CA LEU A 14 15.27 -0.26 6.51
C LEU A 14 15.54 -1.45 5.59
N ALA A 15 14.51 -2.23 5.30
CA ALA A 15 14.59 -3.28 4.29
C ALA A 15 14.45 -2.69 2.87
N GLU A 16 15.02 -3.38 1.87
CA GLU A 16 14.83 -3.03 0.46
C GLU A 16 13.40 -3.30 -0.04
N ARG A 17 12.63 -4.08 0.71
CA ARG A 17 11.23 -4.46 0.43
C ARG A 17 10.30 -3.94 1.51
N VAL A 18 9.17 -3.36 1.10
CA VAL A 18 8.26 -2.71 2.04
C VAL A 18 6.78 -3.02 1.74
N LEU A 19 5.99 -3.26 2.81
CA LEU A 19 4.54 -3.22 2.76
C LEU A 19 4.06 -1.82 3.12
N LEU A 20 3.10 -1.30 2.36
CA LEU A 20 2.58 0.05 2.48
C LEU A 20 1.09 0.07 2.86
N PRO A 21 0.70 -0.15 4.13
CA PRO A 21 -0.63 0.17 4.61
C PRO A 21 -0.83 1.68 4.70
N GLY A 22 -2.08 2.15 4.57
CA GLY A 22 -2.40 3.57 4.78
C GLY A 22 -2.44 3.97 6.25
N ASP A 23 -2.90 3.06 7.10
CA ASP A 23 -3.20 3.28 8.51
C ASP A 23 -2.05 2.83 9.43
N PRO A 24 -1.63 3.64 10.43
CA PRO A 24 -0.55 3.28 11.35
C PRO A 24 -0.90 2.11 12.29
N GLY A 25 -2.15 1.98 12.71
CA GLY A 25 -2.60 0.83 13.52
C GLY A 25 -2.51 -0.46 12.71
N ARG A 26 -2.85 -0.41 11.41
CA ARG A 26 -2.66 -1.55 10.51
C ARG A 26 -1.18 -1.87 10.31
N ALA A 27 -0.31 -0.88 10.23
CA ALA A 27 1.13 -1.13 10.15
C ALA A 27 1.63 -1.90 11.38
N MET A 28 1.18 -1.53 12.57
CA MET A 28 1.49 -2.24 13.82
C MET A 28 0.94 -3.67 13.82
N LEU A 29 -0.33 -3.85 13.45
CA LEU A 29 -0.97 -5.15 13.35
C LEU A 29 -0.20 -6.10 12.42
N LEU A 30 0.11 -5.64 11.22
CA LEU A 30 0.86 -6.44 10.24
C LEU A 30 2.29 -6.72 10.68
N ALA A 31 2.93 -5.80 11.40
CA ALA A 31 4.26 -6.04 11.95
C ALA A 31 4.24 -7.16 13.00
N GLN A 32 3.26 -7.20 13.88
CA GLN A 32 3.08 -8.27 14.85
C GLN A 32 2.74 -9.62 14.18
N GLU A 33 1.98 -9.58 13.10
CA GLU A 33 1.57 -10.78 12.35
C GLU A 33 2.71 -11.37 11.53
N LEU A 34 3.50 -10.55 10.83
CA LEU A 34 4.39 -10.98 9.76
C LEU A 34 5.89 -10.96 10.12
N LEU A 35 6.29 -10.26 11.21
CA LEU A 35 7.69 -10.09 11.57
C LEU A 35 8.03 -10.76 12.90
N ASP A 36 9.26 -11.23 13.01
CA ASP A 36 9.86 -11.68 14.27
C ASP A 36 10.52 -10.49 14.98
N GLY A 37 10.09 -10.20 16.22
CA GLY A 37 10.63 -9.12 17.04
C GLY A 37 10.67 -7.76 16.34
N PRO A 38 9.53 -7.28 15.76
CA PRO A 38 9.52 -6.02 15.01
C PRO A 38 9.99 -4.84 15.85
N LYS A 39 10.85 -4.02 15.27
CA LYS A 39 11.34 -2.78 15.88
C LYS A 39 10.73 -1.58 15.16
N MET A 40 10.39 -0.54 15.92
CA MET A 40 9.88 0.69 15.33
C MET A 40 10.93 1.32 14.42
N PHE A 41 10.58 1.51 13.16
CA PHE A 41 11.41 2.15 12.14
C PHE A 41 11.17 3.66 12.11
N ASN A 42 9.90 4.07 12.19
CA ASN A 42 9.47 5.46 12.19
C ASN A 42 8.23 5.66 13.06
N HIS A 43 8.20 6.75 13.82
CA HIS A 43 6.99 7.21 14.52
C HIS A 43 6.67 8.68 14.27
N HIS A 44 7.54 9.35 13.51
CA HIS A 44 7.39 10.77 13.23
C HIS A 44 6.09 11.03 12.46
N ARG A 45 5.41 12.12 12.80
CA ARG A 45 4.10 12.54 12.22
C ARG A 45 2.97 11.51 12.37
N GLY A 46 3.08 10.56 13.30
CA GLY A 46 2.10 9.47 13.44
C GLY A 46 2.16 8.43 12.31
N LEU A 47 3.14 8.51 11.43
CA LEU A 47 3.33 7.56 10.33
C LEU A 47 4.18 6.38 10.82
N TRP A 48 3.56 5.49 11.58
CA TRP A 48 4.27 4.38 12.20
C TRP A 48 4.78 3.39 11.16
N GLY A 49 6.04 3.00 11.35
CA GLY A 49 6.70 1.97 10.56
C GLY A 49 7.48 1.02 11.45
N TYR A 50 7.63 -0.21 11.01
CA TYR A 50 8.29 -1.29 11.73
C TYR A 50 9.17 -2.08 10.78
N THR A 51 10.33 -2.52 11.26
CA THR A 51 11.24 -3.40 10.53
C THR A 51 11.61 -4.59 11.41
N GLY A 52 11.70 -5.76 10.80
CA GLY A 52 12.16 -6.99 11.45
C GLY A 52 12.36 -8.12 10.44
N PRO A 53 12.96 -9.23 10.87
CA PRO A 53 13.00 -10.44 10.07
C PRO A 53 11.59 -10.92 9.74
N SER A 54 11.35 -11.27 8.50
CA SER A 54 10.09 -11.84 8.05
C SER A 54 9.95 -13.27 8.60
N LYS A 55 8.78 -13.63 9.08
CA LYS A 55 8.48 -15.00 9.56
C LYS A 55 8.52 -16.05 8.45
N ALA A 56 8.46 -15.65 7.17
CA ALA A 56 8.45 -16.59 6.06
C ALA A 56 9.85 -17.00 5.61
N ASP A 57 10.78 -16.06 5.54
CA ASP A 57 12.11 -16.29 4.95
C ASP A 57 13.28 -15.79 5.82
N GLY A 58 13.01 -15.13 6.95
CA GLY A 58 14.02 -14.57 7.85
C GLY A 58 14.69 -13.30 7.35
N GLU A 59 14.43 -12.87 6.11
CA GLU A 59 15.00 -11.65 5.55
C GLU A 59 14.27 -10.41 6.06
N LEU A 60 14.96 -9.28 6.12
CA LEU A 60 14.34 -8.03 6.59
C LEU A 60 13.15 -7.62 5.71
N LEU A 61 12.08 -7.21 6.36
CA LEU A 61 10.92 -6.58 5.77
C LEU A 61 10.56 -5.33 6.58
N THR A 62 10.26 -4.24 5.89
CA THR A 62 9.69 -3.04 6.52
C THR A 62 8.20 -2.95 6.22
N ILE A 63 7.42 -2.52 7.21
CA ILE A 63 6.00 -2.22 7.09
C ILE A 63 5.83 -0.77 7.50
N GLN A 64 5.52 0.12 6.56
CA GLN A 64 5.46 1.56 6.79
C GLN A 64 4.10 2.12 6.43
N SER A 65 3.43 2.78 7.38
CA SER A 65 2.19 3.47 7.07
C SER A 65 2.43 4.71 6.21
N THR A 66 1.54 4.92 5.24
CA THR A 66 1.65 6.01 4.28
C THR A 66 0.79 7.24 4.61
N GLY A 67 -0.13 7.11 5.56
CA GLY A 67 -1.18 8.10 5.77
C GLY A 67 -2.30 7.98 4.71
N ILE A 68 -3.18 8.96 4.68
CA ILE A 68 -4.36 9.00 3.81
C ILE A 68 -4.05 9.81 2.54
N GLY A 69 -4.49 9.27 1.41
CA GLY A 69 -4.51 9.97 0.13
C GLY A 69 -3.21 9.92 -0.66
N GLY A 70 -3.33 10.28 -1.93
CA GLY A 70 -2.25 10.25 -2.92
C GLY A 70 -1.01 11.06 -2.50
N PRO A 71 -1.15 12.33 -2.09
CA PRO A 71 0.00 13.16 -1.73
C PRO A 71 0.85 12.56 -0.60
N SER A 72 0.19 12.05 0.47
CA SER A 72 0.90 11.44 1.59
C SER A 72 1.62 10.15 1.17
N ALA A 73 0.92 9.28 0.44
CA ALA A 73 1.47 8.00 0.01
C ALA A 73 2.65 8.15 -0.96
N ALA A 74 2.54 9.04 -1.94
CA ALA A 74 3.61 9.32 -2.89
C ALA A 74 4.85 9.91 -2.21
N LEU A 75 4.66 10.84 -1.28
CA LEU A 75 5.74 11.45 -0.50
C LEU A 75 6.51 10.40 0.31
N ILE A 76 5.80 9.53 1.04
CA ILE A 76 6.42 8.49 1.85
C ILE A 76 7.18 7.49 0.99
N LEU A 77 6.62 7.04 -0.13
CA LEU A 77 7.35 6.15 -1.04
C LEU A 77 8.59 6.82 -1.63
N SER A 78 8.51 8.11 -1.99
CA SER A 78 9.67 8.85 -2.50
C SER A 78 10.81 8.92 -1.47
N GLU A 79 10.49 9.10 -0.19
CA GLU A 79 11.51 9.10 0.87
C GLU A 79 12.07 7.70 1.16
N LEU A 80 11.22 6.66 1.12
CA LEU A 80 11.66 5.26 1.23
C LEU A 80 12.59 4.87 0.08
N ALA A 81 12.27 5.29 -1.15
CA ALA A 81 13.14 5.09 -2.31
C ALA A 81 14.51 5.78 -2.13
N ALA A 82 14.52 7.01 -1.63
CA ALA A 82 15.75 7.74 -1.32
C ALA A 82 16.60 7.06 -0.23
N LEU A 83 15.97 6.26 0.63
CA LEU A 83 16.62 5.46 1.67
C LEU A 83 17.02 4.05 1.19
N GLY A 84 16.68 3.65 -0.04
CA GLY A 84 17.13 2.39 -0.63
C GLY A 84 16.05 1.32 -0.84
N VAL A 85 14.77 1.64 -0.67
CA VAL A 85 13.68 0.71 -1.02
C VAL A 85 13.64 0.51 -2.53
N THR A 86 13.57 -0.74 -2.96
CA THR A 86 13.51 -1.14 -4.38
C THR A 86 12.21 -1.84 -4.76
N ARG A 87 11.49 -2.41 -3.78
CA ARG A 87 10.24 -3.14 -3.99
C ARG A 87 9.22 -2.75 -2.94
N ALA A 88 7.99 -2.49 -3.37
CA ALA A 88 6.90 -2.11 -2.48
C ALA A 88 5.59 -2.79 -2.89
N VAL A 89 4.78 -3.18 -1.91
CA VAL A 89 3.41 -3.60 -2.14
C VAL A 89 2.47 -2.73 -1.31
N ARG A 90 1.57 -2.04 -2.00
CA ARG A 90 0.49 -1.33 -1.35
C ARG A 90 -0.54 -2.33 -0.84
N VAL A 91 -0.75 -2.36 0.46
CA VAL A 91 -1.75 -3.19 1.15
C VAL A 91 -2.83 -2.26 1.73
N GLY A 92 -3.76 -1.89 0.87
CA GLY A 92 -4.74 -0.85 1.15
C GLY A 92 -6.15 -1.35 1.42
N THR A 93 -7.07 -0.41 1.44
CA THR A 93 -8.52 -0.66 1.39
C THR A 93 -9.13 0.14 0.25
N GLY A 94 -10.17 -0.41 -0.33
CA GLY A 94 -10.96 0.24 -1.37
C GLY A 94 -12.43 -0.05 -1.18
N ARG A 95 -13.27 0.71 -1.87
CA ARG A 95 -14.71 0.46 -1.93
C ARG A 95 -15.08 -0.22 -3.22
N SER A 96 -16.05 -1.08 -3.17
CA SER A 96 -16.61 -1.76 -4.33
C SER A 96 -18.12 -1.67 -4.32
N THR A 97 -18.72 -1.53 -5.51
CA THR A 97 -20.16 -1.65 -5.72
C THR A 97 -20.57 -3.03 -6.23
N THR A 98 -19.58 -3.88 -6.54
CA THR A 98 -19.81 -5.19 -7.17
C THR A 98 -19.30 -6.36 -6.32
N LEU A 99 -18.34 -6.14 -5.45
CA LEU A 99 -17.74 -7.18 -4.61
C LEU A 99 -18.19 -7.04 -3.16
N PRO A 100 -18.39 -8.15 -2.44
CA PRO A 100 -18.74 -8.11 -1.03
C PRO A 100 -17.59 -7.54 -0.17
N VAL A 101 -17.96 -6.95 0.96
CA VAL A 101 -17.02 -6.51 1.99
C VAL A 101 -16.14 -7.70 2.42
N GLY A 102 -14.85 -7.45 2.62
CA GLY A 102 -13.86 -8.46 2.94
C GLY A 102 -13.20 -9.12 1.73
N SER A 103 -13.68 -8.90 0.50
CA SER A 103 -13.00 -9.38 -0.70
C SER A 103 -11.62 -8.76 -0.83
N VAL A 104 -10.66 -9.56 -1.29
CA VAL A 104 -9.30 -9.11 -1.64
C VAL A 104 -9.21 -8.88 -3.15
N VAL A 105 -8.90 -7.66 -3.56
CA VAL A 105 -8.78 -7.25 -4.96
C VAL A 105 -7.32 -7.04 -5.31
N VAL A 106 -6.82 -7.76 -6.30
CA VAL A 106 -5.51 -7.51 -6.93
C VAL A 106 -5.72 -6.51 -8.08
N ALA A 107 -4.93 -5.43 -8.10
CA ALA A 107 -5.02 -4.47 -9.19
C ALA A 107 -4.20 -4.95 -10.39
N ASP A 108 -4.87 -5.29 -11.50
CA ASP A 108 -4.22 -5.54 -12.79
C ASP A 108 -3.81 -4.22 -13.45
N GLU A 109 -4.62 -3.21 -13.24
CA GLU A 109 -4.42 -1.85 -13.72
C GLU A 109 -4.99 -0.87 -12.69
N VAL A 110 -4.35 0.29 -12.55
CA VAL A 110 -4.91 1.39 -11.76
C VAL A 110 -5.12 2.61 -12.65
N ARG A 111 -6.35 3.11 -12.70
CA ARG A 111 -6.69 4.38 -13.34
C ARG A 111 -6.58 5.52 -12.32
N GLY A 112 -5.73 6.51 -12.62
CA GLY A 112 -5.58 7.71 -11.80
C GLY A 112 -6.58 8.79 -12.20
N GLU A 113 -7.50 9.10 -11.29
CA GLU A 113 -8.41 10.25 -11.35
C GLU A 113 -8.05 11.21 -10.20
N ASP A 114 -6.76 11.37 -9.94
CA ASP A 114 -6.20 12.15 -8.82
C ASP A 114 -5.11 13.11 -9.31
N GLY A 115 -4.97 14.24 -8.62
CA GLY A 115 -4.00 15.28 -8.96
C GLY A 115 -2.55 14.86 -8.69
N THR A 116 -2.31 13.95 -7.75
CA THR A 116 -0.97 13.54 -7.37
C THR A 116 -0.30 12.69 -8.45
N SER A 117 -0.99 11.66 -8.94
CA SER A 117 -0.46 10.83 -10.01
C SER A 117 -0.26 11.63 -11.30
N ALA A 118 -1.18 12.55 -11.62
CA ALA A 118 -1.05 13.47 -12.74
C ALA A 118 0.17 14.41 -12.60
N ALA A 119 0.40 14.96 -11.42
CA ALA A 119 1.54 15.86 -11.14
C ALA A 119 2.90 15.15 -11.20
N LEU A 120 2.94 13.84 -10.94
CA LEU A 120 4.14 13.02 -11.06
C LEU A 120 4.46 12.63 -12.51
N GLY A 121 3.68 13.11 -13.49
CA GLY A 121 3.92 12.89 -14.91
C GLY A 121 3.48 11.53 -15.43
N GLY A 122 2.72 10.77 -14.63
CA GLY A 122 2.09 9.54 -15.07
C GLY A 122 0.93 9.80 -16.03
N GLY A 123 0.67 8.85 -16.91
CA GLY A 123 -0.57 8.86 -17.70
C GLY A 123 -1.78 8.55 -16.81
N PRO A 124 -2.98 8.49 -17.40
CA PRO A 124 -4.20 8.18 -16.63
C PRO A 124 -4.28 6.70 -16.18
N ARG A 125 -3.33 5.86 -16.59
CA ARG A 125 -3.31 4.43 -16.32
C ARG A 125 -1.92 3.96 -15.91
N PHE A 126 -1.90 3.12 -14.90
CA PHE A 126 -0.69 2.57 -14.31
C PHE A 126 -0.79 1.04 -14.23
N THR A 127 0.26 0.37 -14.69
CA THR A 127 0.38 -1.10 -14.58
C THR A 127 1.33 -1.41 -13.43
N PRO A 128 0.95 -2.27 -12.49
CA PRO A 128 1.84 -2.76 -11.45
C PRO A 128 3.04 -3.51 -12.03
N ASP A 129 4.13 -3.62 -11.24
CA ASP A 129 5.27 -4.45 -11.59
C ASP A 129 4.83 -5.91 -11.83
N ALA A 130 5.20 -6.47 -12.97
CA ALA A 130 4.73 -7.79 -13.40
C ALA A 130 5.22 -8.92 -12.50
N THR A 131 6.43 -8.80 -11.93
CA THR A 131 7.01 -9.83 -11.06
C THR A 131 6.29 -9.87 -9.71
N LEU A 132 6.05 -8.71 -9.12
CA LEU A 132 5.30 -8.61 -7.86
C LEU A 132 3.84 -8.99 -8.08
N HIS A 133 3.22 -8.49 -9.15
CA HIS A 133 1.82 -8.78 -9.48
C HIS A 133 1.57 -10.28 -9.64
N ALA A 134 2.44 -11.00 -10.33
CA ALA A 134 2.28 -12.44 -10.56
C ALA A 134 2.30 -13.30 -9.27
N ARG A 135 2.76 -12.73 -8.16
CA ARG A 135 2.80 -13.38 -6.85
C ARG A 135 1.64 -12.98 -5.95
N LEU A 136 0.86 -11.98 -6.34
CA LEU A 136 -0.34 -11.60 -5.60
C LEU A 136 -1.47 -12.60 -5.83
N SER A 137 -2.28 -12.81 -4.82
CA SER A 137 -3.51 -13.60 -4.91
C SER A 137 -4.65 -12.86 -4.23
N GLY A 138 -5.85 -12.99 -4.77
CA GLY A 138 -7.06 -12.35 -4.26
C GLY A 138 -8.32 -13.07 -4.70
N ASP A 139 -9.46 -12.57 -4.26
CA ASP A 139 -10.78 -13.08 -4.65
C ASP A 139 -11.18 -12.58 -6.06
N ALA A 140 -10.60 -11.43 -6.47
CA ALA A 140 -10.78 -10.86 -7.81
C ALA A 140 -9.52 -10.10 -8.25
N ALA A 141 -9.32 -9.99 -9.56
CA ALA A 141 -8.27 -9.18 -10.16
C ALA A 141 -8.86 -8.30 -11.28
N GLY A 142 -8.41 -7.05 -11.38
CA GLY A 142 -8.91 -6.13 -12.39
C GLY A 142 -8.61 -4.66 -12.12
N LEU A 143 -9.41 -3.79 -12.74
CA LEU A 143 -9.24 -2.34 -12.67
C LEU A 143 -9.56 -1.79 -11.28
N VAL A 144 -8.64 -0.99 -10.75
CA VAL A 144 -8.85 -0.11 -9.58
C VAL A 144 -8.83 1.34 -10.06
N VAL A 145 -9.61 2.21 -9.42
CA VAL A 145 -9.60 3.66 -9.69
C VAL A 145 -9.22 4.42 -8.44
N SER A 146 -8.21 5.28 -8.54
CA SER A 146 -7.79 6.16 -7.46
C SER A 146 -8.30 7.58 -7.67
N ARG A 147 -8.82 8.20 -6.59
CA ARG A 147 -9.37 9.56 -6.55
C ARG A 147 -8.82 10.36 -5.38
N ASP A 148 -8.88 11.68 -5.44
CA ASP A 148 -8.49 12.55 -4.33
C ASP A 148 -9.60 12.73 -3.29
N VAL A 149 -10.84 12.46 -3.67
CA VAL A 149 -12.00 12.64 -2.80
C VAL A 149 -12.67 11.32 -2.47
N TYR A 150 -13.14 11.24 -1.24
CA TYR A 150 -13.93 10.12 -0.78
C TYR A 150 -15.36 10.29 -1.29
N ASP A 151 -15.75 9.54 -2.29
CA ASP A 151 -17.13 9.51 -2.78
C ASP A 151 -17.77 8.12 -2.53
N HIS A 152 -19.10 8.08 -2.59
CA HIS A 152 -19.87 6.86 -2.37
C HIS A 152 -20.14 6.10 -3.68
N GLY A 153 -19.73 6.65 -4.82
CA GLY A 153 -19.91 6.05 -6.13
C GLY A 153 -18.83 5.03 -6.48
N GLY A 154 -19.20 4.05 -7.31
CA GLY A 154 -18.24 3.22 -8.02
C GLY A 154 -17.62 4.01 -9.19
N ALA A 155 -16.73 3.35 -9.92
CA ALA A 155 -16.22 3.82 -11.19
C ALA A 155 -16.51 2.79 -12.28
N ASP A 156 -16.86 3.24 -13.46
CA ASP A 156 -17.23 2.36 -14.57
C ASP A 156 -16.11 1.37 -14.88
N GLY A 157 -16.45 0.09 -14.83
CA GLY A 157 -15.55 -1.02 -15.09
C GLY A 157 -14.54 -1.33 -13.97
N ALA A 158 -14.54 -0.56 -12.87
CA ALA A 158 -13.63 -0.80 -11.76
C ALA A 158 -14.21 -1.83 -10.77
N LEU A 159 -13.33 -2.69 -10.25
CA LEU A 159 -13.64 -3.59 -9.14
C LEU A 159 -13.60 -2.86 -7.80
N ALA A 160 -12.74 -1.85 -7.66
CA ALA A 160 -12.65 -1.05 -6.46
C ALA A 160 -12.20 0.39 -6.74
N THR A 161 -12.53 1.30 -5.82
CA THR A 161 -12.01 2.67 -5.78
C THR A 161 -11.22 2.91 -4.49
N ASP A 162 -10.10 3.64 -4.58
CA ASP A 162 -9.29 4.02 -3.43
C ASP A 162 -8.79 5.47 -3.54
N LEU A 163 -7.93 5.89 -2.61
CA LEU A 163 -7.42 7.27 -2.56
C LEU A 163 -5.93 7.40 -2.87
N SER A 164 -5.20 6.34 -3.25
CA SER A 164 -3.74 6.47 -3.31
C SER A 164 -3.00 5.46 -4.18
N SER A 165 -3.63 4.43 -4.72
CA SER A 165 -2.92 3.40 -5.49
C SER A 165 -2.24 3.96 -6.74
N ALA A 166 -2.89 4.85 -7.49
CA ALA A 166 -2.27 5.49 -8.66
C ALA A 166 -1.07 6.35 -8.27
N ALA A 167 -1.18 7.12 -7.18
CA ALA A 167 -0.09 7.96 -6.70
C ALA A 167 1.13 7.13 -6.24
N VAL A 168 0.90 5.98 -5.61
CA VAL A 168 1.99 5.06 -5.21
C VAL A 168 2.67 4.45 -6.44
N LEU A 169 1.90 4.01 -7.45
CA LEU A 169 2.47 3.50 -8.69
C LEU A 169 3.24 4.58 -9.46
N ALA A 170 2.70 5.80 -9.55
CA ALA A 170 3.37 6.93 -10.18
C ALA A 170 4.68 7.29 -9.47
N ALA A 171 4.68 7.35 -8.14
CA ALA A 171 5.89 7.59 -7.36
C ALA A 171 6.91 6.45 -7.52
N GLY A 172 6.45 5.19 -7.55
CA GLY A 172 7.30 4.03 -7.84
C GLY A 172 8.02 4.17 -9.18
N ALA A 173 7.28 4.48 -10.24
CA ALA A 173 7.84 4.71 -11.57
C ALA A 173 8.83 5.87 -11.59
N ALA A 174 8.51 6.99 -10.93
CA ALA A 174 9.39 8.17 -10.86
C ALA A 174 10.71 7.93 -10.12
N HIS A 175 10.74 6.96 -9.19
CA HIS A 175 11.90 6.67 -8.34
C HIS A 175 12.55 5.30 -8.59
N GLY A 176 12.08 4.53 -9.58
CA GLY A 176 12.63 3.22 -9.92
C GLY A 176 12.33 2.13 -8.88
N VAL A 177 11.22 2.25 -8.16
CA VAL A 177 10.73 1.24 -7.21
C VAL A 177 9.68 0.37 -7.91
N ALA A 178 9.87 -0.94 -7.88
CA ALA A 178 8.85 -1.90 -8.32
C ALA A 178 7.67 -1.88 -7.36
N VAL A 179 6.45 -1.66 -7.88
CA VAL A 179 5.24 -1.54 -7.05
C VAL A 179 4.12 -2.43 -7.55
N ALA A 180 3.45 -3.12 -6.64
CA ALA A 180 2.16 -3.78 -6.88
C ALA A 180 1.11 -3.34 -5.83
N VAL A 181 -0.16 -3.63 -6.11
CA VAL A 181 -1.29 -3.15 -5.31
C VAL A 181 -2.27 -4.28 -5.04
N VAL A 182 -2.64 -4.40 -3.77
CA VAL A 182 -3.73 -5.26 -3.32
C VAL A 182 -4.59 -4.51 -2.30
N LEU A 183 -5.90 -4.62 -2.43
CA LEU A 183 -6.87 -3.89 -1.62
C LEU A 183 -7.89 -4.83 -0.99
N GLY A 184 -8.26 -4.57 0.27
CA GLY A 184 -9.44 -5.16 0.89
C GLY A 184 -10.67 -4.29 0.68
N VAL A 185 -11.78 -4.91 0.29
CA VAL A 185 -13.04 -4.20 0.14
C VAL A 185 -13.63 -3.85 1.50
N VAL A 186 -13.93 -2.58 1.70
CA VAL A 186 -14.56 -2.04 2.90
C VAL A 186 -15.89 -1.35 2.54
N PRO A 187 -16.83 -1.18 3.49
CA PRO A 187 -18.08 -0.45 3.23
C PRO A 187 -17.82 0.99 2.79
N GLY A 188 -18.72 1.52 1.97
CA GLY A 188 -18.67 2.92 1.55
C GLY A 188 -19.20 3.90 2.60
N ASP A 189 -20.20 3.49 3.37
CA ASP A 189 -21.06 4.34 4.22
C ASP A 189 -21.24 3.81 5.64
N ALA A 190 -20.52 2.77 6.02
CA ALA A 190 -20.61 2.18 7.35
C ALA A 190 -19.23 2.01 7.98
N VAL A 191 -19.17 2.04 9.30
CA VAL A 191 -17.96 1.72 10.06
C VAL A 191 -17.91 0.21 10.28
N LEU A 192 -16.78 -0.40 9.91
CA LEU A 192 -16.51 -1.81 10.22
C LEU A 192 -16.35 -2.03 11.72
N GLY A 193 -16.81 -3.19 12.19
CA GLY A 193 -16.43 -3.69 13.49
C GLY A 193 -14.92 -3.91 13.57
N GLU A 194 -14.35 -3.82 14.78
CA GLU A 194 -12.90 -3.94 14.98
C GLU A 194 -12.34 -5.27 14.48
N ASP A 195 -13.03 -6.39 14.82
CA ASP A 195 -12.60 -7.73 14.40
C ASP A 195 -12.67 -7.92 12.88
N GLU A 196 -13.70 -7.38 12.24
CA GLU A 196 -13.85 -7.44 10.78
C GLU A 196 -12.78 -6.62 10.07
N ALA A 197 -12.53 -5.40 10.55
CA ALA A 197 -11.46 -4.54 10.03
C ALA A 197 -10.08 -5.21 10.17
N LYS A 198 -9.83 -5.86 11.30
CA LYS A 198 -8.61 -6.62 11.56
C LYS A 198 -8.49 -7.83 10.62
N ALA A 199 -9.55 -8.60 10.43
CA ALA A 199 -9.56 -9.76 9.54
C ALA A 199 -9.25 -9.36 8.09
N ILE A 200 -9.85 -8.28 7.59
CA ILE A 200 -9.55 -7.73 6.25
C ILE A 200 -8.09 -7.29 6.18
N ALA A 201 -7.59 -6.57 7.17
CA ALA A 201 -6.21 -6.08 7.19
C ALA A 201 -5.20 -7.23 7.13
N VAL A 202 -5.42 -8.30 7.89
CA VAL A 202 -4.56 -9.49 7.92
C VAL A 202 -4.59 -10.20 6.56
N ARG A 203 -5.77 -10.44 5.98
CA ARG A 203 -5.89 -11.08 4.64
C ARG A 203 -5.13 -10.32 3.57
N VAL A 204 -5.35 -9.01 3.49
CA VAL A 204 -4.66 -8.13 2.52
C VAL A 204 -3.16 -8.07 2.80
N GLY A 205 -2.77 -8.04 4.08
CA GLY A 205 -1.37 -8.07 4.50
C GLY A 205 -0.66 -9.33 4.02
N HIS A 206 -1.24 -10.51 4.23
CA HIS A 206 -0.68 -11.77 3.77
C HIS A 206 -0.60 -11.85 2.23
N ALA A 207 -1.63 -11.38 1.52
CA ALA A 207 -1.60 -11.34 0.06
C ALA A 207 -0.46 -10.47 -0.46
N GLY A 208 -0.26 -9.28 0.11
CA GLY A 208 0.85 -8.40 -0.26
C GLY A 208 2.22 -8.92 0.16
N PHE A 209 2.28 -9.58 1.32
CA PHE A 209 3.50 -10.18 1.86
C PHE A 209 4.05 -11.29 0.95
N ALA A 210 3.18 -12.16 0.44
CA ALA A 210 3.56 -13.24 -0.48
C ALA A 210 4.25 -12.72 -1.76
N ALA A 211 3.99 -11.49 -2.18
CA ALA A 211 4.64 -10.91 -3.35
C ALA A 211 6.08 -10.43 -3.06
N LEU A 212 6.44 -10.23 -1.80
CA LEU A 212 7.75 -9.74 -1.38
C LEU A 212 8.68 -10.84 -0.87
N THR A 213 8.18 -12.04 -0.67
CA THR A 213 8.92 -13.26 -0.31
C THR A 213 9.08 -14.18 -1.50
#